data_cc8be7a08d68ff7166c1dc5c3d51181f
#
_entry.id   cc8be7a08d68ff7166c1dc5c3d51181f
#
_cell.length_a   1.000
_cell.length_b   1.000
_cell.length_c   1.000
_cell.angle_alpha   90.00
_cell.angle_beta   90.00
_cell.angle_gamma   90.00
#
_symmetry.space_group_name_H-M   'P 1'
#
loop_
_entity.id
_entity.type
_entity.pdbx_description
1 polymer ?
#
loop_
_entity_poly.entity_id
_entity_poly.type
_entity_poly.pdbx_seq_one_letter_code
_entity_poly.pdbx_strand_id
1 'polypeptide(L)'
;SEAEIQYYDILLFWIERTKSEKYSEQIESEVTKIIQTLKDFPRIGAIYQRKGVRRVIILSHFSVFYRILEEENEIEIVAFWDNRNDPKKLNL
;
A
#
# COMPACT_ATOMS: atom_id res chain seq x y z
N SER A 1 7.05 -2.96 -10.83
CA SER A 1 5.58 -3.04 -10.93
C SER A 1 4.97 -1.65 -10.73
N GLU A 2 3.71 -1.53 -11.09
CA GLU A 2 2.95 -0.29 -10.89
C GLU A 2 2.91 0.12 -9.42
N ALA A 3 2.69 -0.84 -8.54
CA ALA A 3 2.65 -0.58 -7.11
C ALA A 3 3.98 -0.06 -6.57
N GLU A 4 5.09 -0.60 -7.06
CA GLU A 4 6.41 -0.14 -6.66
C GLU A 4 6.67 1.29 -7.13
N ILE A 5 6.28 1.61 -8.35
CA ILE A 5 6.41 2.97 -8.90
C ILE A 5 5.60 3.95 -8.04
N GLN A 6 4.35 3.62 -7.74
CA GLN A 6 3.50 4.44 -6.87
C GLN A 6 4.13 4.65 -5.50
N TYR A 7 4.67 3.58 -4.92
CA TYR A 7 5.29 3.63 -3.61
C TYR A 7 6.49 4.58 -3.58
N TYR A 8 7.41 4.42 -4.54
CA TYR A 8 8.60 5.28 -4.59
C TYR A 8 8.26 6.73 -4.91
N ASP A 9 7.27 6.97 -5.76
CA ASP A 9 6.79 8.33 -6.04
C ASP A 9 6.26 9.01 -4.79
N ILE A 10 5.54 8.28 -3.95
CA ILE A 10 5.02 8.82 -2.69
C ILE A 10 6.16 9.13 -1.72
N LEU A 11 7.15 8.25 -1.60
CA LEU A 11 8.29 8.50 -0.73
C LEU A 11 9.05 9.77 -1.15
N LEU A 12 9.31 9.91 -2.45
CA LEU A 12 10.02 11.07 -2.99
C LEU A 12 9.19 12.35 -2.81
N PHE A 13 7.88 12.27 -3.02
CA PHE A 13 6.98 13.41 -2.82
C PHE A 13 7.11 13.97 -1.40
N TRP A 14 7.08 13.09 -0.41
CA TRP A 14 7.11 13.54 0.99
C TRP A 14 8.48 14.01 1.43
N ILE A 15 9.57 13.45 0.90
CA ILE A 15 10.92 13.97 1.14
C ILE A 15 11.00 15.41 0.61
N GLU A 16 10.54 15.66 -0.60
CA GLU A 16 10.54 16.99 -1.21
C GLU A 16 9.68 17.98 -0.43
N ARG A 17 8.49 17.56 -0.04
CA ARG A 17 7.54 18.44 0.64
C ARG A 17 7.98 18.81 2.05
N THR A 18 8.52 17.87 2.79
CA THR A 18 8.91 18.09 4.19
C THR A 18 10.38 18.48 4.34
N LYS A 19 11.15 18.37 3.29
CA LYS A 19 12.62 18.58 3.30
C LYS A 19 13.31 17.71 4.35
N SER A 20 12.74 16.52 4.61
CA SER A 20 13.24 15.57 5.59
C SER A 20 12.88 14.15 5.16
N GLU A 21 13.72 13.20 5.51
CA GLU A 21 13.48 11.79 5.25
C GLU A 21 12.64 11.12 6.33
N LYS A 22 12.35 11.80 7.42
CA LYS A 22 11.69 11.20 8.59
C LYS A 22 10.33 10.59 8.27
N TYR A 23 9.49 11.31 7.53
CA TYR A 23 8.17 10.81 7.21
C TYR A 23 8.23 9.64 6.24
N SER A 24 9.13 9.70 5.25
CA SER A 24 9.34 8.58 4.34
C SER A 24 9.85 7.34 5.05
N GLU A 25 10.75 7.51 6.02
CA GLU A 25 11.22 6.39 6.84
C GLU A 25 10.08 5.78 7.65
N GLN A 26 9.17 6.61 8.16
CA GLN A 26 7.99 6.14 8.87
C GLN A 26 7.07 5.34 7.96
N ILE A 27 6.85 5.82 6.72
CA ILE A 27 6.07 5.09 5.72
C ILE A 27 6.72 3.74 5.44
N GLU A 28 8.02 3.71 5.19
CA GLU A 28 8.75 2.47 4.92
C GLU A 28 8.62 1.47 6.08
N SER A 29 8.75 1.95 7.31
CA SER A 29 8.61 1.12 8.50
C SER A 29 7.21 0.49 8.58
N GLU A 30 6.18 1.28 8.34
CA GLU A 30 4.80 0.79 8.40
C GLU A 30 4.49 -0.18 7.25
N VAL A 31 5.04 0.06 6.05
CA VAL A 31 4.89 -0.85 4.93
C VAL A 31 5.56 -2.19 5.23
N THR A 32 6.76 -2.18 5.78
CA THR A 32 7.46 -3.41 6.17
C THR A 32 6.64 -4.21 7.18
N LYS A 33 6.08 -3.53 8.19
CA LYS A 33 5.25 -4.19 9.21
C LYS A 33 3.98 -4.80 8.60
N ILE A 34 3.30 -4.06 7.73
CA ILE A 34 2.04 -4.57 7.16
C ILE A 34 2.29 -5.74 6.21
N ILE A 35 3.36 -5.71 5.43
CA ILE A 35 3.71 -6.83 4.56
C ILE A 35 3.97 -8.08 5.40
N GLN A 36 4.70 -7.94 6.51
CA GLN A 36 4.95 -9.07 7.41
C GLN A 36 3.64 -9.60 8.01
N THR A 37 2.75 -8.70 8.42
CA THR A 37 1.44 -9.08 8.95
C THR A 37 0.60 -9.82 7.90
N LEU A 38 0.63 -9.37 6.66
CA LEU A 38 -0.12 -10.00 5.57
C LEU A 38 0.39 -11.41 5.25
N LYS A 39 1.67 -11.68 5.47
CA LYS A 39 2.20 -13.04 5.30
C LYS A 39 1.59 -14.00 6.31
N ASP A 40 1.36 -13.54 7.54
CA ASP A 40 0.79 -14.36 8.60
C ASP A 40 -0.74 -14.36 8.58
N PHE A 41 -1.35 -13.23 8.22
CA PHE A 41 -2.81 -13.03 8.24
C PHE A 41 -3.28 -12.38 6.95
N PRO A 42 -3.27 -13.13 5.83
CA PRO A 42 -3.54 -12.53 4.52
C PRO A 42 -4.95 -11.95 4.36
N ARG A 43 -5.91 -12.40 5.16
CA ARG A 43 -7.29 -11.94 5.06
C ARG A 43 -7.63 -10.79 5.99
N ILE A 44 -6.63 -10.19 6.64
CA ILE A 44 -6.86 -9.08 7.58
C ILE A 44 -7.40 -7.82 6.89
N GLY A 45 -7.02 -7.59 5.65
CA GLY A 45 -7.50 -6.43 4.90
C GLY A 45 -8.96 -6.54 4.51
N ALA A 46 -9.67 -5.42 4.52
CA ALA A 46 -11.07 -5.37 4.11
C ALA A 46 -11.20 -5.60 2.61
N ILE A 47 -12.24 -6.31 2.20
CA ILE A 47 -12.55 -6.48 0.79
C ILE A 47 -12.88 -5.10 0.21
N TYR A 48 -12.16 -4.72 -0.86
CA TYR A 48 -12.41 -3.49 -1.56
C TYR A 48 -13.44 -3.75 -2.67
N GLN A 49 -13.87 -2.72 -3.37
CA GLN A 49 -14.96 -2.77 -4.35
C GLN A 49 -14.79 -3.86 -5.43
N ARG A 50 -13.57 -4.21 -5.79
CA ARG A 50 -13.30 -5.22 -6.81
C ARG A 50 -13.10 -6.58 -6.17
N LYS A 51 -13.66 -7.60 -6.82
CA LYS A 51 -13.53 -8.98 -6.39
C LYS A 51 -12.05 -9.39 -6.32
N GLY A 52 -11.66 -9.95 -5.19
CA GLY A 52 -10.31 -10.44 -4.99
C GLY A 52 -9.32 -9.40 -4.53
N VAL A 53 -9.70 -8.14 -4.46
CA VAL A 53 -8.82 -7.07 -3.98
C VAL A 53 -9.17 -6.72 -2.53
N ARG A 54 -8.16 -6.63 -1.70
CA ARG A 54 -8.29 -6.22 -0.29
C ARG A 54 -7.48 -4.96 -0.06
N ARG A 55 -7.84 -4.23 0.99
CA ARG A 55 -7.18 -2.98 1.35
C ARG A 55 -6.82 -2.98 2.82
N VAL A 56 -5.60 -2.54 3.14
CA VAL A 56 -5.20 -2.14 4.48
C VAL A 56 -4.79 -0.69 4.45
N ILE A 57 -5.01 0.03 5.56
CA ILE A 57 -4.65 1.44 5.68
C ILE A 57 -3.50 1.56 6.65
N ILE A 58 -2.47 2.31 6.27
CA ILE A 58 -1.34 2.61 7.15
C ILE A 58 -1.25 4.11 7.38
N LEU A 59 -0.81 4.50 8.58
CA LEU A 59 -0.64 5.90 8.99
C LEU A 59 -1.88 6.76 8.73
N SER A 60 -3.07 6.14 8.72
CA SER A 60 -4.37 6.78 8.48
C SER A 60 -4.53 7.41 7.09
N HIS A 61 -3.48 7.46 6.28
CA HIS A 61 -3.49 8.21 5.02
C HIS A 61 -3.16 7.41 3.78
N PHE A 62 -2.63 6.20 3.93
CA PHE A 62 -2.19 5.41 2.76
C PHE A 62 -2.93 4.08 2.72
N SER A 63 -3.36 3.70 1.52
CA SER A 63 -3.95 2.39 1.28
C SER A 63 -2.97 1.49 0.56
N VAL A 64 -2.86 0.26 1.04
CA VAL A 64 -2.15 -0.81 0.35
C VAL A 64 -3.22 -1.75 -0.17
N PHE A 65 -3.33 -1.86 -1.48
CA PHE A 65 -4.26 -2.78 -2.13
C PHE A 65 -3.52 -4.05 -2.52
N TYR A 66 -4.11 -5.19 -2.25
CA TYR A 66 -3.44 -6.46 -2.50
C TYR A 66 -4.44 -7.56 -2.89
N ARG A 67 -3.91 -8.61 -3.48
CA ARG A 67 -4.63 -9.86 -3.75
C ARG A 67 -3.92 -11.00 -3.07
N ILE A 68 -4.70 -12.02 -2.72
CA ILE A 68 -4.15 -13.28 -2.24
C ILE A 68 -4.13 -14.23 -3.45
N LEU A 69 -2.93 -14.67 -3.82
CA LEU A 69 -2.74 -15.65 -4.89
C LEU A 69 -2.72 -17.02 -4.21
N GLU A 70 -3.90 -17.63 -4.08
CA GLU A 70 -4.10 -18.84 -3.28
C GLU A 70 -3.24 -20.02 -3.76
N GLU A 71 -3.18 -20.23 -5.07
CA GLU A 71 -2.45 -21.36 -5.63
C GLU A 71 -0.95 -21.22 -5.45
N GLU A 72 -0.43 -20.00 -5.50
CA GLU A 72 0.99 -19.73 -5.32
C GLU A 72 1.37 -19.53 -3.85
N ASN A 73 0.37 -19.43 -2.97
CA ASN A 73 0.58 -19.09 -1.56
C ASN A 73 1.35 -17.78 -1.41
N GLU A 74 0.96 -16.77 -2.18
CA GLU A 74 1.63 -15.47 -2.25
C GLU A 74 0.64 -14.32 -2.10
N ILE A 75 1.19 -13.16 -1.74
CA ILE A 75 0.46 -11.89 -1.72
C ILE A 75 0.99 -11.03 -2.86
N GLU A 76 0.09 -10.51 -3.68
CA GLU A 76 0.43 -9.55 -4.74
C GLU A 76 -0.02 -8.16 -4.33
N ILE A 77 0.91 -7.23 -4.19
CA ILE A 77 0.57 -5.83 -3.95
C ILE A 77 0.21 -5.21 -5.29
N VAL A 78 -1.02 -4.74 -5.44
CA VAL A 78 -1.52 -4.23 -6.72
C VAL A 78 -1.49 -2.71 -6.80
N ALA A 79 -1.53 -2.00 -5.67
CA ALA A 79 -1.45 -0.54 -5.67
C ALA A 79 -1.04 -0.02 -4.30
N PHE A 80 -0.37 1.13 -4.31
CA PHE A 80 -0.07 1.89 -3.12
C PHE A 80 -0.58 3.31 -3.36
N TRP A 81 -1.44 3.81 -2.47
CA TRP A 81 -2.21 5.02 -2.74
C TRP A 81 -2.26 5.95 -1.55
N ASP A 82 -2.00 7.24 -1.79
CA ASP A 82 -2.24 8.28 -0.79
C ASP A 82 -3.73 8.65 -0.87
N ASN A 83 -4.46 8.38 0.21
CA ASN A 83 -5.91 8.56 0.26
C ASN A 83 -6.37 10.03 0.16
N ARG A 84 -5.43 10.96 0.21
CA ARG A 84 -5.70 12.38 -0.03
C ARG A 84 -5.80 12.72 -1.51
N ASN A 85 -5.36 11.81 -2.38
CA ASN A 85 -5.51 11.96 -3.82
C ASN A 85 -6.90 11.51 -4.27
N ASP A 86 -7.32 12.02 -5.44
CA ASP A 86 -8.63 11.71 -6.01
C ASP A 86 -8.73 10.19 -6.29
N PRO A 87 -9.67 9.48 -5.63
CA PRO A 87 -9.83 8.04 -5.84
C PRO A 87 -10.25 7.66 -7.25
N LYS A 88 -10.77 8.61 -8.04
CA LYS A 88 -11.11 8.36 -9.44
C LYS A 88 -9.89 8.08 -10.30
N LYS A 89 -8.72 8.50 -9.85
CA LYS A 89 -7.44 8.26 -10.55
C LYS A 89 -6.84 6.91 -10.21
N LEU A 90 -7.38 6.23 -9.21
CA LEU A 90 -6.91 4.92 -8.81
C LEU A 90 -7.44 3.87 -9.78
N ASN A 91 -6.52 3.20 -10.46
CA ASN A 91 -6.85 2.17 -11.44
C ASN A 91 -6.46 0.80 -10.89
N LEU A 92 -7.44 0.02 -10.51
CA LEU A 92 -7.22 -1.33 -9.99
C LEU A 92 -7.57 -2.42 -11.04
#